data_c84af8f098fc2f0ebb1235d4294a7a3e
#
_entry.id   c84af8f098fc2f0ebb1235d4294a7a3e
#
_cell.length_a   1.000
_cell.length_b   1.000
_cell.length_c   1.000
_cell.angle_alpha   90.00
_cell.angle_beta   90.00
_cell.angle_gamma   90.00
#
_symmetry.space_group_name_H-M   'P 1'
#
loop_
_entity.id
_entity.type
_entity.pdbx_description
1 polymer ?
#
loop_
_entity_poly.entity_id
_entity_poly.type
_entity_poly.pdbx_seq_one_letter_code
_entity_poly.pdbx_strand_id
1 'polypeptide(L)'
;MNSKYQYLRKGTLCLLILFIIVQCKHEKKNSNEENLFLLQLLSGFSFPGPKAEWTRLAGIVSKTTVSNAITSDSSNNVYVTGYTTGNLDGQPLTGIQDSFIIKYNSSGVKQWTRASGVAASYTTSYSTVSDPSGNVYSIGTTDGALDGETFNGTANWDTNMFIIKYDSNGNKQWTRLSGQANGNINPKNITIDSIGNVYLTGGTASGLDGQNYTGSEGYFLMKYNSSGIKQWTVVFAGPTPSAVAFDNMNSKIFITGFIFNLNSMDGIARTGAEDAFLIKLDSNGNKLWTKLLGSPGQRLNSNSVSVDTSGNAYITGLSSASIDGQTKSGGYYDLLIAKYDPNGNRVWTRLLGVTGDFFSVNNRSAIGNGISVTKDSNLFITGSTTGNLDGQSHSDVLSGSAKNLFLTKYDLDGNKKWTTLSGTKGYTIEINGLTTDSTNHPYVTGYTNGPLNGEAYIGTPKSLSNLFIVKF
;
A
#
# COMPACT_ATOMS: atom_id res chain seq x y z
N MET A 1 29.14 12.87 23.54
CA MET A 1 30.29 13.38 22.74
C MET A 1 30.30 12.88 21.29
N ASN A 2 29.50 11.87 20.89
CA ASN A 2 29.62 11.26 19.55
C ASN A 2 28.79 11.88 18.40
N SER A 3 27.83 12.75 18.67
CA SER A 3 27.02 13.34 17.59
C SER A 3 27.69 14.51 16.85
N LYS A 4 28.48 15.31 17.56
CA LYS A 4 29.24 16.42 16.94
C LYS A 4 30.34 15.95 15.98
N TYR A 5 30.94 14.78 16.22
CA TYR A 5 32.00 14.24 15.35
C TYR A 5 31.44 13.67 14.01
N GLN A 6 30.22 13.20 13.98
CA GLN A 6 29.61 12.75 12.72
C GLN A 6 29.19 13.93 11.80
N TYR A 7 28.76 15.05 12.38
CA TYR A 7 28.42 16.25 11.59
C TYR A 7 29.70 16.94 11.06
N LEU A 8 30.77 16.95 11.83
CA LEU A 8 32.06 17.46 11.36
C LEU A 8 32.68 16.63 10.22
N ARG A 9 32.59 15.28 10.28
CA ARG A 9 33.05 14.40 9.17
C ARG A 9 32.24 14.59 7.90
N LYS A 10 30.91 14.75 7.99
CA LYS A 10 30.05 14.99 6.81
C LYS A 10 30.28 16.39 6.23
N GLY A 11 30.44 17.41 7.07
CA GLY A 11 30.75 18.77 6.63
C GLY A 11 32.13 18.88 5.98
N THR A 12 33.14 18.21 6.52
CA THR A 12 34.51 18.19 5.96
C THR A 12 34.55 17.44 4.64
N LEU A 13 33.78 16.37 4.49
CA LEU A 13 33.70 15.61 3.25
C LEU A 13 32.97 16.40 2.15
N CYS A 14 31.88 17.13 2.47
CA CYS A 14 31.22 18.05 1.53
C CYS A 14 32.13 19.18 1.09
N LEU A 15 32.95 19.77 2.01
CA LEU A 15 33.95 20.78 1.69
C LEU A 15 35.06 20.22 0.81
N LEU A 16 35.54 18.99 1.05
CA LEU A 16 36.53 18.33 0.22
C LEU A 16 35.99 18.07 -1.18
N ILE A 17 34.74 17.63 -1.32
CA ILE A 17 34.08 17.41 -2.62
C ILE A 17 33.88 18.73 -3.36
N LEU A 18 33.47 19.80 -2.68
CA LEU A 18 33.42 21.16 -3.26
C LEU A 18 34.82 21.66 -3.70
N PHE A 19 35.87 21.38 -2.93
CA PHE A 19 37.22 21.75 -3.27
C PHE A 19 37.78 21.00 -4.48
N ILE A 20 37.46 19.72 -4.61
CA ILE A 20 37.80 18.89 -5.79
C ILE A 20 37.05 19.40 -7.02
N ILE A 21 35.74 19.75 -6.91
CA ILE A 21 34.94 20.33 -8.00
C ILE A 21 35.51 21.69 -8.45
N VAL A 22 36.00 22.51 -7.54
CA VAL A 22 36.57 23.80 -7.85
C VAL A 22 37.98 23.66 -8.49
N GLN A 23 38.79 22.68 -8.10
CA GLN A 23 40.07 22.41 -8.73
C GLN A 23 39.95 21.77 -10.12
N CYS A 24 38.99 20.86 -10.34
CA CYS A 24 38.73 20.27 -11.67
C CYS A 24 38.24 21.28 -12.72
N LYS A 25 37.68 22.41 -12.30
CA LYS A 25 37.29 23.49 -13.25
C LYS A 25 38.48 24.22 -13.88
N HIS A 26 39.70 24.00 -13.42
CA HIS A 26 40.87 24.66 -13.95
C HIS A 26 41.67 23.87 -14.99
N GLU A 27 41.35 22.59 -15.21
CA GLU A 27 41.96 21.81 -16.28
C GLU A 27 40.92 21.41 -17.34
N LYS A 28 41.03 21.98 -18.54
CA LYS A 28 40.21 21.60 -19.69
C LYS A 28 40.58 20.19 -20.17
N LYS A 29 39.86 19.16 -19.70
CA LYS A 29 39.80 17.85 -20.36
C LYS A 29 38.50 17.10 -20.04
N ASN A 30 37.75 16.75 -21.10
CA ASN A 30 36.61 15.83 -21.23
C ASN A 30 35.53 15.91 -20.14
N SER A 31 34.55 16.80 -20.33
CA SER A 31 33.37 17.00 -19.46
C SER A 31 32.45 15.78 -19.28
N ASN A 32 32.53 14.78 -20.13
CA ASN A 32 31.66 13.61 -20.07
C ASN A 32 32.16 12.53 -19.09
N GLU A 33 33.46 12.31 -19.00
CA GLU A 33 34.02 11.30 -18.07
C GLU A 33 33.99 11.79 -16.62
N GLU A 34 34.24 13.09 -16.38
CA GLU A 34 34.15 13.69 -15.05
C GLU A 34 32.72 13.70 -14.50
N ASN A 35 31.73 14.00 -15.37
CA ASN A 35 30.32 13.91 -14.98
C ASN A 35 29.91 12.47 -14.67
N LEU A 36 30.43 11.48 -15.38
CA LEU A 36 30.18 10.07 -15.13
C LEU A 36 30.81 9.59 -13.82
N PHE A 37 32.03 10.03 -13.53
CA PHE A 37 32.74 9.72 -12.28
C PHE A 37 32.07 10.40 -11.07
N LEU A 38 31.63 11.67 -11.20
CA LEU A 38 30.86 12.35 -10.16
C LEU A 38 29.51 11.69 -9.93
N LEU A 39 28.79 11.28 -10.98
CA LEU A 39 27.55 10.52 -10.88
C LEU A 39 27.76 9.15 -10.21
N GLN A 40 28.86 8.45 -10.50
CA GLN A 40 29.22 7.19 -9.83
C GLN A 40 29.59 7.40 -8.36
N LEU A 41 30.32 8.46 -8.01
CA LEU A 41 30.59 8.80 -6.62
C LEU A 41 29.32 9.20 -5.84
N LEU A 42 28.40 9.93 -6.49
CA LEU A 42 27.13 10.34 -5.90
C LEU A 42 26.11 9.20 -5.83
N SER A 43 26.20 8.17 -6.67
CA SER A 43 25.33 7.01 -6.64
C SER A 43 25.49 6.12 -5.40
N GLY A 44 26.62 6.26 -4.69
CA GLY A 44 26.85 5.62 -3.40
C GLY A 44 26.30 6.38 -2.18
N PHE A 45 25.81 7.61 -2.36
CA PHE A 45 25.23 8.41 -1.29
C PHE A 45 23.71 8.34 -1.33
N SER A 46 23.11 7.84 -0.27
CA SER A 46 21.66 7.97 -0.05
C SER A 46 21.37 9.39 0.44
N PHE A 47 20.64 10.16 -0.34
CA PHE A 47 20.11 11.43 0.11
C PHE A 47 18.89 11.20 1.00
N PRO A 48 18.76 11.89 2.13
CA PRO A 48 17.53 11.84 2.91
C PRO A 48 16.39 12.41 2.06
N GLY A 49 15.27 11.71 2.04
CA GLY A 49 14.06 12.21 1.40
C GLY A 49 13.46 13.40 2.13
N PRO A 50 12.38 13.97 1.58
CA PRO A 50 11.69 15.10 2.20
C PRO A 50 11.15 14.71 3.58
N LYS A 51 11.04 15.71 4.46
CA LYS A 51 10.24 15.59 5.68
C LYS A 51 8.76 15.66 5.31
N ALA A 52 7.92 15.12 6.20
CA ALA A 52 6.48 15.28 6.06
C ALA A 52 6.10 16.78 5.99
N GLU A 53 5.30 17.16 4.98
CA GLU A 53 4.73 18.50 4.88
C GLU A 53 3.72 18.73 6.01
N TRP A 54 2.88 17.74 6.23
CA TRP A 54 1.95 17.69 7.35
C TRP A 54 1.60 16.26 7.74
N THR A 55 1.19 16.11 8.99
CA THR A 55 0.65 14.87 9.55
C THR A 55 -0.70 15.17 10.18
N ARG A 56 -1.64 14.25 10.14
CA ARG A 56 -2.90 14.30 10.90
C ARG A 56 -3.12 12.98 11.58
N LEU A 57 -3.50 13.08 12.85
CA LEU A 57 -4.03 11.95 13.60
C LEU A 57 -5.53 12.17 13.84
N ALA A 58 -6.32 11.12 13.73
CA ALA A 58 -7.71 11.14 14.15
C ALA A 58 -8.02 9.85 14.93
N GLY A 59 -8.80 10.01 15.97
CA GLY A 59 -9.14 8.94 16.89
C GLY A 59 -10.14 9.41 17.93
N ILE A 60 -10.41 8.54 18.89
CA ILE A 60 -11.36 8.79 19.98
C ILE A 60 -10.73 8.26 21.26
N VAL A 61 -10.84 9.02 22.36
CA VAL A 61 -10.35 8.59 23.66
C VAL A 61 -10.98 7.24 24.04
N SER A 62 -10.13 6.28 24.42
CA SER A 62 -10.53 4.92 24.83
C SER A 62 -11.26 4.10 23.76
N LYS A 63 -11.06 4.43 22.49
CA LYS A 63 -11.61 3.70 21.33
C LYS A 63 -10.56 3.49 20.26
N THR A 64 -10.77 2.48 19.43
CA THR A 64 -9.91 2.17 18.29
C THR A 64 -10.40 2.88 17.03
N THR A 65 -9.49 3.50 16.29
CA THR A 65 -9.74 4.06 14.95
C THR A 65 -8.57 3.66 14.06
N VAL A 66 -8.84 2.87 13.03
CA VAL A 66 -7.85 2.29 12.11
C VAL A 66 -8.17 2.71 10.70
N SER A 67 -7.23 3.29 9.98
CA SER A 67 -7.34 3.47 8.53
C SER A 67 -6.73 2.28 7.79
N ASN A 68 -7.45 1.80 6.77
CA ASN A 68 -7.05 0.67 5.95
C ASN A 68 -6.63 1.08 4.54
N ALA A 69 -7.14 2.19 4.03
CA ALA A 69 -6.80 2.65 2.69
C ALA A 69 -6.92 4.17 2.55
N ILE A 70 -6.26 4.68 1.51
CA ILE A 70 -6.25 6.09 1.11
C ILE A 70 -6.34 6.21 -0.41
N THR A 71 -7.06 7.21 -0.90
CA THR A 71 -7.09 7.61 -2.31
C THR A 71 -7.11 9.12 -2.43
N SER A 72 -6.74 9.66 -3.60
CA SER A 72 -6.80 11.08 -3.91
C SER A 72 -7.65 11.34 -5.13
N ASP A 73 -8.40 12.46 -5.16
CA ASP A 73 -9.15 12.89 -6.33
C ASP A 73 -8.33 13.84 -7.23
N SER A 74 -8.90 14.21 -8.37
CA SER A 74 -8.28 15.13 -9.33
C SER A 74 -8.08 16.57 -8.78
N SER A 75 -8.76 16.93 -7.71
CA SER A 75 -8.64 18.21 -7.00
C SER A 75 -7.65 18.14 -5.82
N ASN A 76 -6.88 17.05 -5.72
CA ASN A 76 -5.91 16.78 -4.67
C ASN A 76 -6.51 16.69 -3.25
N ASN A 77 -7.80 16.40 -3.13
CA ASN A 77 -8.35 15.97 -1.87
C ASN A 77 -7.95 14.52 -1.62
N VAL A 78 -7.80 14.14 -0.36
CA VAL A 78 -7.53 12.77 0.04
C VAL A 78 -8.68 12.21 0.86
N TYR A 79 -8.98 10.95 0.62
CA TYR A 79 -10.02 10.20 1.30
C TYR A 79 -9.39 9.01 1.99
N VAL A 80 -9.70 8.86 3.27
CA VAL A 80 -9.21 7.76 4.10
C VAL A 80 -10.37 6.95 4.62
N THR A 81 -10.28 5.64 4.52
CA THR A 81 -11.31 4.72 4.99
C THR A 81 -10.76 3.67 5.93
N GLY A 82 -11.62 3.11 6.77
CA GLY A 82 -11.26 2.10 7.74
C GLY A 82 -12.42 1.77 8.66
N TYR A 83 -12.14 1.60 9.95
CA TYR A 83 -13.17 1.33 10.96
C TYR A 83 -12.91 2.05 12.27
N THR A 84 -13.98 2.26 13.03
CA THR A 84 -13.95 2.84 14.38
C THR A 84 -14.87 2.08 15.34
N THR A 85 -14.48 2.05 16.61
CA THR A 85 -15.30 1.49 17.70
C THR A 85 -15.92 2.60 18.59
N GLY A 86 -16.02 3.82 18.06
CA GLY A 86 -16.60 4.96 18.78
C GLY A 86 -17.14 6.04 17.85
N ASN A 87 -17.71 7.09 18.44
CA ASN A 87 -18.33 8.22 17.74
C ASN A 87 -17.24 9.11 17.10
N LEU A 88 -16.84 8.81 15.88
CA LEU A 88 -15.78 9.53 15.16
C LEU A 88 -16.31 10.86 14.60
N ASP A 89 -15.70 11.98 15.02
CA ASP A 89 -16.07 13.34 14.57
C ASP A 89 -17.57 13.64 14.75
N GLY A 90 -18.18 13.16 15.84
CA GLY A 90 -19.61 13.34 16.09
C GLY A 90 -20.54 12.46 15.26
N GLN A 91 -20.00 11.58 14.40
CA GLN A 91 -20.81 10.55 13.75
C GLN A 91 -21.16 9.47 14.79
N PRO A 92 -22.45 9.17 15.02
CA PRO A 92 -22.82 8.18 16.00
C PRO A 92 -22.35 6.78 15.58
N LEU A 93 -21.83 6.02 16.54
CA LEU A 93 -21.56 4.61 16.34
C LEU A 93 -22.89 3.85 16.32
N THR A 94 -23.17 3.13 15.26
CA THR A 94 -24.41 2.35 15.08
C THR A 94 -24.20 0.90 15.50
N GLY A 95 -23.09 0.30 15.09
CA GLY A 95 -22.75 -1.10 15.34
C GLY A 95 -21.85 -1.29 16.57
N ILE A 96 -21.27 -2.48 16.66
CA ILE A 96 -20.13 -2.75 17.55
C ILE A 96 -18.89 -2.05 16.98
N GLN A 97 -18.82 -2.00 15.66
CA GLN A 97 -17.79 -1.36 14.87
C GLN A 97 -18.42 -0.83 13.58
N ASP A 98 -18.13 0.41 13.25
CA ASP A 98 -18.61 1.04 12.01
C ASP A 98 -17.44 1.31 11.04
N SER A 99 -17.69 1.15 9.76
CA SER A 99 -16.82 1.68 8.73
C SER A 99 -16.88 3.21 8.71
N PHE A 100 -15.79 3.85 8.34
CA PHE A 100 -15.78 5.30 8.13
C PHE A 100 -15.09 5.67 6.82
N ILE A 101 -15.39 6.88 6.36
CA ILE A 101 -14.63 7.59 5.35
C ILE A 101 -14.49 9.05 5.77
N ILE A 102 -13.27 9.61 5.64
CA ILE A 102 -12.94 11.00 5.96
C ILE A 102 -12.31 11.64 4.73
N LYS A 103 -12.77 12.85 4.39
CA LYS A 103 -12.16 13.69 3.35
C LYS A 103 -11.32 14.79 3.98
N TYR A 104 -10.10 14.96 3.47
CA TYR A 104 -9.23 16.11 3.73
C TYR A 104 -8.91 16.81 2.42
N ASN A 105 -8.70 18.13 2.46
CA ASN A 105 -8.14 18.85 1.32
C ASN A 105 -6.61 18.68 1.26
N SER A 106 -5.97 19.18 0.21
CA SER A 106 -4.53 19.10 -0.02
C SER A 106 -3.66 19.72 1.09
N SER A 107 -4.23 20.64 1.89
CA SER A 107 -3.57 21.26 3.05
C SER A 107 -3.81 20.49 4.36
N GLY A 108 -4.44 19.33 4.30
CA GLY A 108 -4.73 18.50 5.48
C GLY A 108 -5.85 19.02 6.37
N VAL A 109 -6.73 19.91 5.83
CA VAL A 109 -7.92 20.37 6.55
C VAL A 109 -9.06 19.39 6.28
N LYS A 110 -9.60 18.81 7.35
CA LYS A 110 -10.74 17.88 7.28
C LYS A 110 -11.97 18.60 6.74
N GLN A 111 -12.62 18.01 5.75
CA GLN A 111 -13.81 18.54 5.09
C GLN A 111 -15.08 17.91 5.65
N TRP A 112 -15.12 16.61 5.74
CA TRP A 112 -16.24 15.85 6.28
C TRP A 112 -15.82 14.45 6.71
N THR A 113 -16.64 13.83 7.56
CA THR A 113 -16.57 12.43 7.99
C THR A 113 -17.92 11.78 7.78
N ARG A 114 -17.94 10.53 7.34
CA ARG A 114 -19.14 9.67 7.30
C ARG A 114 -18.84 8.34 7.95
N ALA A 115 -19.79 7.84 8.73
CA ALA A 115 -19.77 6.50 9.27
C ALA A 115 -20.93 5.68 8.68
N SER A 116 -20.74 4.39 8.57
CA SER A 116 -21.77 3.43 8.14
C SER A 116 -21.62 2.15 8.94
N GLY A 117 -22.70 1.70 9.56
CA GLY A 117 -22.74 0.51 10.39
C GLY A 117 -24.15 -0.04 10.53
N VAL A 118 -24.25 -1.21 11.15
CA VAL A 118 -25.50 -1.92 11.43
C VAL A 118 -25.54 -2.26 12.91
N ALA A 119 -26.68 -2.11 13.57
CA ALA A 119 -26.84 -2.40 14.99
C ALA A 119 -26.38 -3.81 15.35
N ALA A 120 -25.60 -3.93 16.43
CA ALA A 120 -25.00 -5.16 16.93
C ALA A 120 -24.09 -5.91 15.93
N SER A 121 -23.57 -5.22 14.91
CA SER A 121 -22.77 -5.79 13.82
C SER A 121 -21.40 -5.13 13.71
N TYR A 122 -20.49 -5.80 12.97
CA TYR A 122 -19.19 -5.29 12.57
C TYR A 122 -19.22 -4.86 11.11
N THR A 123 -18.88 -3.61 10.84
CA THR A 123 -18.76 -3.07 9.49
C THR A 123 -17.36 -2.49 9.32
N THR A 124 -16.59 -3.02 8.36
CA THR A 124 -15.18 -2.65 8.17
C THR A 124 -14.92 -2.31 6.70
N SER A 125 -14.40 -1.12 6.41
CA SER A 125 -13.87 -0.78 5.09
C SER A 125 -12.41 -1.21 4.94
N TYR A 126 -12.06 -1.82 3.79
CA TYR A 126 -10.70 -2.31 3.51
C TYR A 126 -9.99 -1.52 2.43
N SER A 127 -10.72 -1.00 1.43
CA SER A 127 -10.11 -0.27 0.32
C SER A 127 -11.02 0.83 -0.21
N THR A 128 -10.43 1.82 -0.88
CA THR A 128 -11.14 2.99 -1.41
C THR A 128 -10.50 3.48 -2.70
N VAL A 129 -11.31 4.03 -3.60
CA VAL A 129 -10.88 4.67 -4.84
C VAL A 129 -11.79 5.85 -5.17
N SER A 130 -11.26 6.88 -5.82
CA SER A 130 -12.04 8.03 -6.31
C SER A 130 -12.11 8.03 -7.83
N ASP A 131 -13.25 8.50 -8.38
CA ASP A 131 -13.40 8.76 -9.80
C ASP A 131 -12.93 10.18 -10.17
N PRO A 132 -12.74 10.49 -11.47
CA PRO A 132 -12.34 11.83 -11.91
C PRO A 132 -13.30 12.96 -11.52
N SER A 133 -14.56 12.65 -11.22
CA SER A 133 -15.59 13.61 -10.76
C SER A 133 -15.53 13.86 -9.25
N GLY A 134 -14.61 13.20 -8.53
CA GLY A 134 -14.45 13.33 -7.08
C GLY A 134 -15.46 12.50 -6.27
N ASN A 135 -16.23 11.59 -6.91
CA ASN A 135 -16.96 10.60 -6.14
C ASN A 135 -15.99 9.57 -5.59
N VAL A 136 -16.30 9.02 -4.43
CA VAL A 136 -15.45 8.05 -3.76
C VAL A 136 -16.22 6.76 -3.49
N TYR A 137 -15.54 5.65 -3.70
CA TYR A 137 -16.06 4.31 -3.51
C TYR A 137 -15.29 3.64 -2.38
N SER A 138 -15.99 3.02 -1.45
CA SER A 138 -15.41 2.25 -0.34
C SER A 138 -15.94 0.84 -0.36
N ILE A 139 -15.05 -0.15 -0.22
CA ILE A 139 -15.42 -1.56 -0.14
C ILE A 139 -15.01 -2.14 1.21
N GLY A 140 -15.75 -3.15 1.65
CA GLY A 140 -15.46 -3.81 2.92
C GLY A 140 -16.43 -4.96 3.20
N THR A 141 -16.50 -5.36 4.45
CA THR A 141 -17.41 -6.41 4.93
C THR A 141 -18.35 -5.90 6.01
N THR A 142 -19.54 -6.48 6.05
CA THR A 142 -20.52 -6.34 7.12
C THR A 142 -21.14 -7.70 7.44
N ASP A 143 -21.47 -7.91 8.71
CA ASP A 143 -22.23 -9.07 9.18
C ASP A 143 -23.72 -8.73 9.45
N GLY A 144 -24.22 -7.64 8.84
CA GLY A 144 -25.60 -7.18 8.93
C GLY A 144 -26.11 -6.53 7.63
N ALA A 145 -27.42 -6.28 7.59
CA ALA A 145 -28.11 -5.62 6.48
C ALA A 145 -27.79 -4.12 6.44
N LEU A 146 -26.78 -3.72 5.67
CA LEU A 146 -26.29 -2.35 5.59
C LEU A 146 -27.18 -1.52 4.65
N ASP A 147 -27.64 -0.35 5.12
CA ASP A 147 -28.45 0.60 4.34
C ASP A 147 -29.73 0.00 3.71
N GLY A 148 -30.30 -1.04 4.32
CA GLY A 148 -31.48 -1.72 3.82
C GLY A 148 -31.24 -2.71 2.68
N GLU A 149 -30.00 -2.92 2.28
CA GLU A 149 -29.63 -3.98 1.33
C GLU A 149 -29.79 -5.36 1.99
N THR A 150 -30.14 -6.37 1.20
CA THR A 150 -30.34 -7.73 1.71
C THR A 150 -29.04 -8.36 2.16
N PHE A 151 -28.99 -8.78 3.41
CA PHE A 151 -27.91 -9.60 3.95
C PHE A 151 -28.19 -11.08 3.66
N ASN A 152 -27.27 -11.74 2.96
CA ASN A 152 -27.40 -13.14 2.56
C ASN A 152 -26.68 -14.13 3.49
N GLY A 153 -26.26 -13.71 4.68
CA GLY A 153 -25.67 -14.58 5.69
C GLY A 153 -26.73 -15.30 6.53
N THR A 154 -26.34 -16.43 7.13
CA THR A 154 -27.24 -17.26 7.96
C THR A 154 -27.12 -17.01 9.46
N ALA A 155 -26.36 -16.02 9.89
CA ALA A 155 -25.97 -15.65 11.25
C ALA A 155 -24.68 -16.31 11.77
N ASN A 156 -23.97 -15.59 12.67
CA ASN A 156 -22.84 -16.04 13.45
C ASN A 156 -21.54 -16.37 12.67
N TRP A 157 -21.00 -15.46 11.87
CA TRP A 157 -19.70 -15.47 11.20
C TRP A 157 -19.73 -15.29 9.68
N ASP A 158 -20.91 -15.29 9.05
CA ASP A 158 -21.00 -14.96 7.64
C ASP A 158 -20.80 -13.45 7.45
N THR A 159 -20.05 -13.08 6.45
CA THR A 159 -19.88 -11.67 6.06
C THR A 159 -20.31 -11.46 4.61
N ASN A 160 -21.01 -10.37 4.37
CA ASN A 160 -21.25 -9.89 3.02
C ASN A 160 -20.24 -8.76 2.71
N MET A 161 -19.75 -8.77 1.49
CA MET A 161 -19.03 -7.65 0.93
C MET A 161 -20.00 -6.50 0.69
N PHE A 162 -19.58 -5.28 1.00
CA PHE A 162 -20.28 -4.08 0.59
C PHE A 162 -19.44 -3.22 -0.35
N ILE A 163 -20.11 -2.43 -1.18
CA ILE A 163 -19.56 -1.28 -1.88
C ILE A 163 -20.50 -0.10 -1.66
N ILE A 164 -19.94 1.04 -1.20
CA ILE A 164 -20.66 2.29 -0.98
C ILE A 164 -20.04 3.36 -1.86
N LYS A 165 -20.89 4.14 -2.55
CA LYS A 165 -20.48 5.35 -3.28
C LYS A 165 -20.96 6.59 -2.55
N TYR A 166 -20.05 7.56 -2.38
CA TYR A 166 -20.35 8.91 -1.92
C TYR A 166 -19.99 9.91 -3.03
N ASP A 167 -20.72 11.02 -3.11
CA ASP A 167 -20.32 12.15 -3.93
C ASP A 167 -19.17 12.95 -3.26
N SER A 168 -18.65 13.96 -3.95
CA SER A 168 -17.55 14.80 -3.45
C SER A 168 -17.89 15.58 -2.17
N ASN A 169 -19.17 15.74 -1.84
CA ASN A 169 -19.69 16.41 -0.63
C ASN A 169 -19.97 15.41 0.51
N GLY A 170 -19.74 14.11 0.27
CA GLY A 170 -19.98 13.05 1.23
C GLY A 170 -21.45 12.62 1.33
N ASN A 171 -22.30 12.94 0.35
CA ASN A 171 -23.65 12.39 0.27
C ASN A 171 -23.59 10.98 -0.28
N LYS A 172 -24.14 10.01 0.47
CA LYS A 172 -24.22 8.62 0.02
C LYS A 172 -25.14 8.52 -1.20
N GLN A 173 -24.61 7.95 -2.27
CA GLN A 173 -25.35 7.81 -3.55
C GLN A 173 -26.05 6.46 -3.61
N TRP A 174 -25.34 5.42 -3.27
CA TRP A 174 -25.86 4.06 -3.22
C TRP A 174 -24.94 3.14 -2.40
N THR A 175 -25.53 2.04 -1.93
CA THR A 175 -24.85 0.90 -1.32
C THR A 175 -25.21 -0.36 -2.10
N ARG A 176 -24.30 -1.33 -2.19
CA ARG A 176 -24.56 -2.67 -2.70
C ARG A 176 -23.95 -3.69 -1.76
N LEU A 177 -24.69 -4.75 -1.48
CA LEU A 177 -24.18 -5.93 -0.82
C LEU A 177 -24.04 -7.09 -1.81
N SER A 178 -23.02 -7.88 -1.63
CA SER A 178 -22.86 -9.19 -2.30
C SER A 178 -22.38 -10.20 -1.27
N GLY A 179 -23.05 -11.32 -1.20
CA GLY A 179 -22.75 -12.39 -0.27
C GLY A 179 -23.51 -13.66 -0.62
N GLN A 180 -23.15 -14.73 0.05
CA GLN A 180 -23.79 -16.03 -0.10
C GLN A 180 -23.92 -16.67 1.27
N ALA A 181 -25.02 -17.38 1.52
CA ALA A 181 -25.22 -18.16 2.74
C ALA A 181 -24.10 -19.18 2.92
N ASN A 182 -23.56 -19.26 4.15
CA ASN A 182 -22.41 -20.08 4.51
C ASN A 182 -21.14 -19.76 3.69
N GLY A 183 -21.05 -18.55 3.11
CA GLY A 183 -19.91 -18.08 2.31
C GLY A 183 -19.23 -16.87 2.94
N ASN A 184 -17.94 -16.97 3.18
CA ASN A 184 -17.12 -15.83 3.58
C ASN A 184 -16.55 -15.16 2.33
N ILE A 185 -16.96 -13.91 2.10
CA ILE A 185 -16.38 -13.05 1.08
C ILE A 185 -15.45 -12.05 1.77
N ASN A 186 -14.21 -12.01 1.32
CA ASN A 186 -13.19 -11.14 1.90
C ASN A 186 -12.62 -10.22 0.80
N PRO A 187 -13.29 -9.07 0.51
CA PRO A 187 -12.78 -8.10 -0.46
C PRO A 187 -11.46 -7.52 0.04
N LYS A 188 -10.49 -7.35 -0.85
CA LYS A 188 -9.16 -6.86 -0.50
C LYS A 188 -8.86 -5.50 -1.08
N ASN A 189 -9.14 -5.30 -2.37
CA ASN A 189 -8.74 -4.08 -3.03
C ASN A 189 -9.70 -3.72 -4.16
N ILE A 190 -9.77 -2.42 -4.47
CA ILE A 190 -10.61 -1.83 -5.52
C ILE A 190 -9.78 -0.91 -6.40
N THR A 191 -10.07 -0.91 -7.70
CA THR A 191 -9.54 0.04 -8.68
C THR A 191 -10.65 0.56 -9.57
N ILE A 192 -10.39 1.61 -10.35
CA ILE A 192 -11.39 2.28 -11.17
C ILE A 192 -10.83 2.60 -12.56
N ASP A 193 -11.68 2.52 -13.59
CA ASP A 193 -11.32 3.00 -14.91
C ASP A 193 -11.71 4.48 -15.11
N SER A 194 -11.28 5.08 -16.21
CA SER A 194 -11.49 6.50 -16.52
C SER A 194 -12.94 6.90 -16.75
N ILE A 195 -13.84 5.93 -16.95
CA ILE A 195 -15.28 6.16 -17.14
C ILE A 195 -16.11 5.81 -15.89
N GLY A 196 -15.44 5.48 -14.79
CA GLY A 196 -16.05 5.25 -13.48
C GLY A 196 -16.55 3.83 -13.23
N ASN A 197 -16.18 2.83 -14.05
CA ASN A 197 -16.41 1.44 -13.66
C ASN A 197 -15.39 1.05 -12.59
N VAL A 198 -15.85 0.37 -11.56
CA VAL A 198 -15.01 -0.14 -10.48
C VAL A 198 -14.79 -1.64 -10.62
N TYR A 199 -13.55 -2.04 -10.35
CA TYR A 199 -13.11 -3.43 -10.36
C TYR A 199 -12.59 -3.76 -8.98
N LEU A 200 -13.09 -4.82 -8.38
CA LEU A 200 -12.72 -5.22 -7.04
C LEU A 200 -12.39 -6.71 -6.97
N THR A 201 -11.42 -7.04 -6.16
CA THR A 201 -10.94 -8.41 -5.95
C THR A 201 -10.87 -8.77 -4.49
N GLY A 202 -10.92 -10.06 -4.21
CA GLY A 202 -10.82 -10.60 -2.87
C GLY A 202 -10.89 -12.13 -2.87
N GLY A 203 -10.87 -12.71 -1.68
CA GLY A 203 -11.01 -14.15 -1.50
C GLY A 203 -12.46 -14.59 -1.37
N THR A 204 -12.74 -15.81 -1.80
CA THR A 204 -13.98 -16.51 -1.53
C THR A 204 -13.72 -17.98 -1.27
N ALA A 205 -14.44 -18.57 -0.32
CA ALA A 205 -14.40 -19.99 -0.04
C ALA A 205 -15.52 -20.76 -0.76
N SER A 206 -16.39 -20.07 -1.51
CA SER A 206 -17.55 -20.65 -2.18
C SER A 206 -17.79 -20.02 -3.54
N GLY A 207 -18.71 -20.56 -4.31
CA GLY A 207 -19.22 -19.91 -5.51
C GLY A 207 -19.83 -18.53 -5.18
N LEU A 208 -19.90 -17.68 -6.17
CA LEU A 208 -20.41 -16.32 -6.02
C LEU A 208 -21.19 -15.91 -7.26
N ASP A 209 -22.37 -15.29 -7.09
CA ASP A 209 -23.22 -14.83 -8.20
C ASP A 209 -23.55 -15.94 -9.24
N GLY A 210 -23.83 -17.16 -8.76
CA GLY A 210 -24.11 -18.30 -9.62
C GLY A 210 -22.88 -18.94 -10.28
N GLN A 211 -21.69 -18.42 -10.03
CA GLN A 211 -20.44 -19.06 -10.42
C GLN A 211 -20.17 -20.24 -9.47
N ASN A 212 -20.16 -21.47 -9.99
CA ASN A 212 -19.86 -22.64 -9.18
C ASN A 212 -18.38 -22.74 -8.90
N TYR A 213 -18.01 -22.72 -7.63
CA TYR A 213 -16.66 -22.97 -7.16
C TYR A 213 -16.69 -23.98 -6.02
N THR A 214 -15.96 -25.07 -6.18
CA THR A 214 -15.93 -26.18 -5.21
C THR A 214 -14.56 -26.37 -4.57
N GLY A 215 -13.59 -25.50 -4.85
CA GLY A 215 -12.25 -25.52 -4.26
C GLY A 215 -12.23 -24.98 -2.83
N SER A 216 -11.12 -25.22 -2.11
CA SER A 216 -10.92 -24.72 -0.74
C SER A 216 -10.46 -23.27 -0.69
N GLU A 217 -9.81 -22.78 -1.74
CA GLU A 217 -9.31 -21.40 -1.86
C GLU A 217 -9.61 -20.86 -3.25
N GLY A 218 -10.37 -19.77 -3.31
CA GLY A 218 -10.71 -19.08 -4.55
C GLY A 218 -10.60 -17.57 -4.40
N TYR A 219 -10.46 -16.90 -5.52
CA TYR A 219 -10.55 -15.45 -5.56
C TYR A 219 -11.54 -15.00 -6.63
N PHE A 220 -12.12 -13.84 -6.41
CA PHE A 220 -13.06 -13.24 -7.35
C PHE A 220 -12.52 -11.94 -7.92
N LEU A 221 -13.00 -11.61 -9.10
CA LEU A 221 -12.93 -10.29 -9.71
C LEU A 221 -14.35 -9.89 -10.11
N MET A 222 -14.79 -8.71 -9.66
CA MET A 222 -16.12 -8.16 -9.98
C MET A 222 -15.98 -6.81 -10.65
N LYS A 223 -16.91 -6.51 -11.56
CA LYS A 223 -17.07 -5.20 -12.18
C LYS A 223 -18.43 -4.63 -11.89
N TYR A 224 -18.47 -3.38 -11.44
CA TYR A 224 -19.67 -2.55 -11.35
C TYR A 224 -19.50 -1.31 -12.22
N ASN A 225 -20.59 -0.81 -12.81
CA ASN A 225 -20.58 0.49 -13.43
C ASN A 225 -20.72 1.63 -12.38
N SER A 226 -20.57 2.87 -12.82
CA SER A 226 -20.66 4.06 -11.94
C SER A 226 -22.01 4.24 -11.26
N SER A 227 -23.09 3.60 -11.76
CA SER A 227 -24.43 3.58 -11.15
C SER A 227 -24.63 2.45 -10.14
N GLY A 228 -23.62 1.65 -9.86
CA GLY A 228 -23.69 0.52 -8.92
C GLY A 228 -24.40 -0.71 -9.49
N ILE A 229 -24.51 -0.83 -10.82
CA ILE A 229 -25.04 -2.01 -11.48
C ILE A 229 -23.86 -2.96 -11.74
N LYS A 230 -23.95 -4.17 -11.15
CA LYS A 230 -22.97 -5.24 -11.37
C LYS A 230 -22.98 -5.67 -12.84
N GLN A 231 -21.83 -5.67 -13.47
CA GLN A 231 -21.66 -6.03 -14.87
C GLN A 231 -21.34 -7.51 -15.03
N TRP A 232 -20.40 -7.99 -14.24
CA TRP A 232 -20.00 -9.38 -14.22
C TRP A 232 -19.22 -9.72 -12.93
N THR A 233 -19.17 -11.01 -12.65
CA THR A 233 -18.33 -11.64 -11.63
C THR A 233 -17.59 -12.81 -12.27
N VAL A 234 -16.30 -12.97 -11.98
CA VAL A 234 -15.53 -14.16 -12.31
C VAL A 234 -14.89 -14.70 -11.05
N VAL A 235 -15.00 -16.01 -10.83
CA VAL A 235 -14.35 -16.72 -9.72
C VAL A 235 -13.27 -17.62 -10.28
N PHE A 236 -12.08 -17.54 -9.70
CA PHE A 236 -10.91 -18.30 -10.09
C PHE A 236 -10.47 -19.20 -8.95
N ALA A 237 -9.89 -20.37 -9.28
CA ALA A 237 -9.11 -21.15 -8.33
C ALA A 237 -7.79 -20.43 -8.01
N GLY A 238 -7.41 -20.39 -6.75
CA GLY A 238 -6.13 -19.80 -6.34
C GLY A 238 -6.22 -19.02 -5.04
N PRO A 239 -5.08 -18.50 -4.56
CA PRO A 239 -5.00 -17.77 -3.31
C PRO A 239 -5.67 -16.41 -3.39
N THR A 240 -6.11 -15.89 -2.25
CA THR A 240 -6.66 -14.54 -2.12
C THR A 240 -5.62 -13.50 -2.58
N PRO A 241 -5.97 -12.61 -3.54
CA PRO A 241 -5.10 -11.54 -3.97
C PRO A 241 -4.89 -10.47 -2.88
N SER A 242 -3.79 -9.74 -2.97
CA SER A 242 -3.51 -8.58 -2.11
C SER A 242 -3.99 -7.28 -2.73
N ALA A 243 -3.82 -7.10 -4.04
CA ALA A 243 -4.14 -5.84 -4.71
C ALA A 243 -4.57 -6.02 -6.16
N VAL A 244 -5.27 -4.99 -6.69
CA VAL A 244 -5.68 -4.84 -8.08
C VAL A 244 -5.35 -3.44 -8.60
N ALA A 245 -4.90 -3.33 -9.85
CA ALA A 245 -4.70 -2.07 -10.55
C ALA A 245 -5.33 -2.13 -11.95
N PHE A 246 -5.79 -0.98 -12.45
CA PHE A 246 -6.34 -0.84 -13.79
C PHE A 246 -5.43 0.02 -14.66
N ASP A 247 -5.04 -0.51 -15.81
CA ASP A 247 -4.33 0.20 -16.87
C ASP A 247 -5.35 0.91 -17.76
N ASN A 248 -5.51 2.20 -17.55
CA ASN A 248 -6.46 3.02 -18.30
C ASN A 248 -6.10 3.19 -19.78
N MET A 249 -4.82 3.09 -20.14
CA MET A 249 -4.37 3.28 -21.52
C MET A 249 -4.66 2.05 -22.38
N ASN A 250 -4.49 0.85 -21.81
CA ASN A 250 -4.60 -0.40 -22.54
C ASN A 250 -5.84 -1.22 -22.13
N SER A 251 -6.67 -0.71 -21.21
CA SER A 251 -7.86 -1.38 -20.67
C SER A 251 -7.54 -2.80 -20.17
N LYS A 252 -6.53 -2.89 -19.28
CA LYS A 252 -6.09 -4.15 -18.66
C LYS A 252 -6.19 -4.07 -17.15
N ILE A 253 -6.39 -5.23 -16.55
CA ILE A 253 -6.45 -5.40 -15.10
C ILE A 253 -5.21 -6.19 -14.68
N PHE A 254 -4.57 -5.74 -13.60
CA PHE A 254 -3.46 -6.45 -12.98
C PHE A 254 -3.83 -6.82 -11.55
N ILE A 255 -3.60 -8.06 -11.17
CA ILE A 255 -3.87 -8.61 -9.84
C ILE A 255 -2.58 -9.19 -9.30
N THR A 256 -2.26 -8.91 -8.04
CA THR A 256 -1.08 -9.44 -7.37
C THR A 256 -1.40 -9.99 -6.00
N GLY A 257 -0.53 -10.83 -5.49
CA GLY A 257 -0.60 -11.47 -4.18
C GLY A 257 0.53 -12.49 -4.03
N PHE A 258 0.30 -13.52 -3.24
CA PHE A 258 1.26 -14.60 -3.08
C PHE A 258 0.55 -15.96 -2.91
N ILE A 259 1.25 -17.01 -3.33
CA ILE A 259 0.81 -18.40 -3.23
C ILE A 259 1.66 -19.14 -2.19
N PHE A 260 1.03 -19.85 -1.25
CA PHE A 260 1.74 -20.64 -0.22
C PHE A 260 1.13 -22.03 0.03
N ASN A 261 -0.20 -22.19 0.00
CA ASN A 261 -0.87 -23.46 0.28
C ASN A 261 -1.03 -24.36 -0.96
N LEU A 262 -0.87 -23.80 -2.16
CA LEU A 262 -0.99 -24.52 -3.41
C LEU A 262 0.39 -24.79 -4.02
N ASN A 263 0.55 -25.91 -4.71
CA ASN A 263 1.80 -26.30 -5.35
C ASN A 263 1.99 -25.62 -6.71
N SER A 264 0.93 -25.10 -7.30
CA SER A 264 0.97 -24.44 -8.61
C SER A 264 -0.20 -23.45 -8.74
N MET A 265 -0.06 -22.51 -9.68
CA MET A 265 -1.10 -21.59 -10.10
C MET A 265 -1.12 -21.51 -11.62
N ASP A 266 -2.29 -21.74 -12.25
CA ASP A 266 -2.45 -21.77 -13.71
C ASP A 266 -1.44 -22.68 -14.44
N GLY A 267 -1.10 -23.83 -13.84
CA GLY A 267 -0.13 -24.77 -14.37
C GLY A 267 1.34 -24.42 -14.15
N ILE A 268 1.63 -23.25 -13.53
CA ILE A 268 2.98 -22.83 -13.18
C ILE A 268 3.30 -23.33 -11.78
N ALA A 269 4.35 -24.16 -11.65
CA ALA A 269 4.78 -24.70 -10.36
C ALA A 269 5.33 -23.58 -9.46
N ARG A 270 4.94 -23.62 -8.18
CA ARG A 270 5.55 -22.78 -7.14
C ARG A 270 7.00 -23.24 -6.88
N THR A 271 7.88 -22.29 -6.73
CA THR A 271 9.32 -22.52 -6.53
C THR A 271 9.74 -22.42 -5.05
N GLY A 272 9.23 -21.44 -4.35
CA GLY A 272 9.58 -21.11 -2.97
C GLY A 272 8.65 -21.73 -1.93
N ALA A 273 8.86 -21.36 -0.66
CA ALA A 273 7.88 -21.58 0.40
C ALA A 273 6.64 -20.71 0.16
N GLU A 274 6.88 -19.50 -0.36
CA GLU A 274 5.85 -18.57 -0.87
C GLU A 274 6.38 -17.93 -2.15
N ASP A 275 5.56 -17.85 -3.18
CA ASP A 275 5.87 -17.12 -4.41
C ASP A 275 4.91 -15.95 -4.59
N ALA A 276 5.44 -14.76 -4.89
CA ALA A 276 4.63 -13.66 -5.36
C ALA A 276 4.05 -13.98 -6.74
N PHE A 277 2.83 -13.56 -7.01
CA PHE A 277 2.23 -13.70 -8.33
C PHE A 277 1.80 -12.36 -8.92
N LEU A 278 1.77 -12.29 -10.24
CA LEU A 278 1.19 -11.22 -11.02
C LEU A 278 0.35 -11.81 -12.15
N ILE A 279 -0.91 -11.40 -12.22
CA ILE A 279 -1.86 -11.83 -13.26
C ILE A 279 -2.28 -10.61 -14.07
N LYS A 280 -2.34 -10.75 -15.39
CA LYS A 280 -2.93 -9.76 -16.29
C LYS A 280 -4.22 -10.32 -16.88
N LEU A 281 -5.27 -9.49 -16.89
CA LEU A 281 -6.54 -9.80 -17.50
C LEU A 281 -6.96 -8.68 -18.46
N ASP A 282 -7.90 -8.99 -19.38
CA ASP A 282 -8.59 -7.96 -20.13
C ASP A 282 -9.72 -7.30 -19.29
N SER A 283 -10.33 -6.25 -19.81
CA SER A 283 -11.41 -5.53 -19.12
C SER A 283 -12.74 -6.32 -18.99
N ASN A 284 -12.80 -7.50 -19.59
CA ASN A 284 -13.92 -8.44 -19.46
C ASN A 284 -13.65 -9.55 -18.43
N GLY A 285 -12.47 -9.53 -17.78
CA GLY A 285 -12.07 -10.50 -16.79
C GLY A 285 -11.43 -11.78 -17.36
N ASN A 286 -11.12 -11.84 -18.66
CA ASN A 286 -10.40 -12.96 -19.25
C ASN A 286 -8.92 -12.87 -18.92
N LYS A 287 -8.37 -13.95 -18.39
CA LYS A 287 -6.95 -14.04 -18.02
C LYS A 287 -6.08 -14.10 -19.27
N LEU A 288 -5.09 -13.22 -19.38
CA LEU A 288 -4.13 -13.14 -20.49
C LEU A 288 -2.84 -13.88 -20.16
N TRP A 289 -2.32 -13.69 -18.96
CA TRP A 289 -1.13 -14.41 -18.46
C TRP A 289 -1.03 -14.36 -16.94
N THR A 290 -0.30 -15.31 -16.38
CA THR A 290 0.10 -15.40 -14.97
C THR A 290 1.63 -15.53 -14.89
N LYS A 291 2.24 -14.87 -13.91
CA LYS A 291 3.67 -14.98 -13.59
C LYS A 291 3.83 -15.26 -12.11
N LEU A 292 4.78 -16.14 -11.78
CA LEU A 292 5.22 -16.39 -10.40
C LEU A 292 6.64 -15.86 -10.22
N LEU A 293 6.93 -15.36 -9.04
CA LEU A 293 8.24 -14.90 -8.60
C LEU A 293 8.57 -15.57 -7.28
N GLY A 294 9.44 -16.55 -7.31
CA GLY A 294 9.83 -17.34 -6.16
C GLY A 294 11.33 -17.66 -6.14
N SER A 295 11.78 -18.19 -5.02
CA SER A 295 13.15 -18.69 -4.82
C SER A 295 13.09 -19.94 -3.95
N PRO A 296 13.85 -21.01 -4.25
CA PRO A 296 13.74 -22.32 -3.58
C PRO A 296 13.80 -22.22 -2.06
N GLY A 297 12.75 -22.72 -1.39
CA GLY A 297 12.64 -22.75 0.07
C GLY A 297 12.41 -21.38 0.73
N GLN A 298 12.31 -20.29 -0.03
CA GLN A 298 12.22 -18.92 0.46
C GLN A 298 10.81 -18.34 0.30
N ARG A 299 10.57 -17.17 0.91
CA ARG A 299 9.29 -16.44 0.87
C ARG A 299 9.45 -15.17 0.07
N LEU A 300 8.65 -15.02 -0.97
CA LEU A 300 8.48 -13.81 -1.73
C LEU A 300 6.99 -13.48 -1.83
N ASN A 301 6.59 -12.32 -1.31
CA ASN A 301 5.20 -11.89 -1.34
C ASN A 301 5.06 -10.58 -2.10
N SER A 302 3.89 -10.37 -2.69
CA SER A 302 3.51 -9.08 -3.27
C SER A 302 2.25 -8.55 -2.57
N ASN A 303 2.33 -7.33 -2.06
CA ASN A 303 1.27 -6.67 -1.30
C ASN A 303 0.54 -5.60 -2.10
N SER A 304 1.19 -5.01 -3.11
CA SER A 304 0.60 -3.93 -3.89
C SER A 304 1.11 -3.94 -5.33
N VAL A 305 0.31 -3.40 -6.25
CA VAL A 305 0.61 -3.27 -7.68
C VAL A 305 0.22 -1.89 -8.19
N SER A 306 1.03 -1.32 -9.07
CA SER A 306 0.73 -0.10 -9.83
C SER A 306 1.18 -0.25 -11.26
N VAL A 307 0.60 0.52 -12.19
CA VAL A 307 0.84 0.39 -13.63
C VAL A 307 1.18 1.76 -14.20
N ASP A 308 2.18 1.83 -15.10
CA ASP A 308 2.51 3.05 -15.83
C ASP A 308 1.69 3.18 -17.14
N THR A 309 1.79 4.33 -17.78
CA THR A 309 1.08 4.63 -19.04
C THR A 309 1.55 3.78 -20.22
N SER A 310 2.69 3.10 -20.12
CA SER A 310 3.20 2.15 -21.12
C SER A 310 2.68 0.72 -20.88
N GLY A 311 1.92 0.50 -19.80
CA GLY A 311 1.38 -0.80 -19.42
C GLY A 311 2.38 -1.70 -18.68
N ASN A 312 3.52 -1.15 -18.21
CA ASN A 312 4.41 -1.88 -17.31
C ASN A 312 3.79 -1.96 -15.93
N ALA A 313 3.87 -3.12 -15.30
CA ALA A 313 3.39 -3.35 -13.95
C ALA A 313 4.55 -3.36 -12.94
N TYR A 314 4.32 -2.72 -11.81
CA TYR A 314 5.26 -2.65 -10.69
C TYR A 314 4.62 -3.26 -9.47
N ILE A 315 5.28 -4.24 -8.85
CA ILE A 315 4.82 -4.88 -7.61
C ILE A 315 5.78 -4.57 -6.48
N THR A 316 5.27 -4.55 -5.26
CA THR A 316 6.08 -4.42 -4.04
C THR A 316 5.60 -5.37 -2.94
N GLY A 317 6.51 -5.74 -2.07
CA GLY A 317 6.23 -6.64 -0.96
C GLY A 317 7.48 -6.97 -0.15
N LEU A 318 7.76 -8.25 0.03
CA LEU A 318 8.90 -8.73 0.80
C LEU A 318 9.63 -9.88 0.09
N SER A 319 10.93 -10.02 0.42
CA SER A 319 11.74 -11.17 0.05
C SER A 319 12.59 -11.64 1.22
N SER A 320 12.61 -12.97 1.46
CA SER A 320 13.56 -13.61 2.37
C SER A 320 14.83 -14.11 1.65
N ALA A 321 14.97 -13.85 0.35
CA ALA A 321 16.05 -14.34 -0.51
C ALA A 321 16.76 -13.24 -1.26
N SER A 322 18.01 -13.48 -1.64
CA SER A 322 18.67 -12.82 -2.77
C SER A 322 17.99 -13.27 -4.06
N ILE A 323 17.76 -12.36 -5.00
CA ILE A 323 17.06 -12.64 -6.26
C ILE A 323 17.57 -11.75 -7.38
N ASP A 324 17.67 -12.29 -8.62
CA ASP A 324 18.07 -11.56 -9.83
C ASP A 324 19.39 -10.77 -9.65
N GLY A 325 20.38 -11.38 -8.99
CA GLY A 325 21.65 -10.72 -8.68
C GLY A 325 21.61 -9.64 -7.60
N GLN A 326 20.43 -9.37 -7.02
CA GLN A 326 20.29 -8.52 -5.86
C GLN A 326 20.60 -9.31 -4.59
N THR A 327 21.57 -8.83 -3.81
CA THR A 327 21.94 -9.47 -2.53
C THR A 327 20.98 -9.00 -1.45
N LYS A 328 20.36 -9.96 -0.75
CA LYS A 328 19.56 -9.72 0.43
C LYS A 328 20.44 -9.15 1.56
N SER A 329 19.94 -8.19 2.29
CA SER A 329 20.57 -7.67 3.51
C SER A 329 20.58 -8.71 4.63
N GLY A 330 21.19 -8.36 5.77
CA GLY A 330 21.23 -9.24 6.93
C GLY A 330 19.92 -9.44 7.69
N GLY A 331 18.85 -8.69 7.37
CA GLY A 331 17.54 -8.76 8.03
C GLY A 331 16.73 -10.02 7.68
N TYR A 332 15.56 -10.18 8.29
CA TYR A 332 14.67 -11.32 8.01
C TYR A 332 13.99 -11.18 6.63
N TYR A 333 13.42 -9.98 6.37
CA TYR A 333 12.85 -9.63 5.07
C TYR A 333 13.43 -8.32 4.56
N ASP A 334 13.67 -8.27 3.26
CA ASP A 334 13.95 -7.04 2.51
C ASP A 334 12.70 -6.60 1.75
N LEU A 335 12.49 -5.31 1.60
CA LEU A 335 11.58 -4.74 0.63
C LEU A 335 11.91 -5.32 -0.75
N LEU A 336 10.90 -5.86 -1.41
CA LEU A 336 10.93 -6.32 -2.79
C LEU A 336 10.22 -5.30 -3.68
N ILE A 337 10.85 -4.96 -4.80
CA ILE A 337 10.23 -4.21 -5.91
C ILE A 337 10.57 -4.95 -7.20
N ALA A 338 9.59 -5.20 -8.07
CA ALA A 338 9.83 -5.78 -9.38
C ALA A 338 8.99 -5.10 -10.47
N LYS A 339 9.62 -4.86 -11.64
CA LYS A 339 8.97 -4.34 -12.85
C LYS A 339 8.78 -5.46 -13.85
N TYR A 340 7.59 -5.47 -14.46
CA TYR A 340 7.24 -6.36 -15.57
C TYR A 340 6.80 -5.52 -16.78
N ASP A 341 7.21 -5.92 -17.98
CA ASP A 341 6.73 -5.34 -19.22
C ASP A 341 5.28 -5.76 -19.53
N PRO A 342 4.61 -5.18 -20.54
CA PRO A 342 3.25 -5.55 -20.89
C PRO A 342 3.04 -7.03 -21.28
N ASN A 343 4.11 -7.74 -21.65
CA ASN A 343 4.10 -9.17 -22.01
C ASN A 343 4.36 -10.08 -20.78
N GLY A 344 4.61 -9.48 -19.62
CA GLY A 344 4.89 -10.22 -18.38
C GLY A 344 6.35 -10.68 -18.28
N ASN A 345 7.28 -10.12 -19.07
CA ASN A 345 8.69 -10.34 -18.84
C ASN A 345 9.16 -9.44 -17.70
N ARG A 346 9.89 -10.03 -16.75
CA ARG A 346 10.49 -9.27 -15.65
C ARG A 346 11.66 -8.45 -16.18
N VAL A 347 11.56 -7.11 -16.01
CA VAL A 347 12.56 -6.17 -16.52
C VAL A 347 13.68 -5.95 -15.52
N TRP A 348 13.31 -5.74 -14.25
CA TRP A 348 14.26 -5.61 -13.15
C TRP A 348 13.62 -5.95 -11.80
N THR A 349 14.47 -6.27 -10.83
CA THR A 349 14.13 -6.46 -9.42
C THR A 349 15.04 -5.58 -8.56
N ARG A 350 14.53 -5.07 -7.44
CA ARG A 350 15.30 -4.34 -6.42
C ARG A 350 14.96 -4.86 -5.05
N LEU A 351 15.99 -4.97 -4.23
CA LEU A 351 15.86 -5.26 -2.80
C LEU A 351 16.39 -4.05 -2.01
N LEU A 352 15.71 -3.74 -0.91
CA LEU A 352 16.18 -2.74 0.05
C LEU A 352 15.91 -3.27 1.45
N GLY A 353 16.95 -3.53 2.20
CA GLY A 353 16.85 -4.15 3.50
C GLY A 353 17.52 -3.34 4.61
N VAL A 354 17.35 -3.82 5.81
CA VAL A 354 17.84 -3.20 7.04
C VAL A 354 19.34 -3.37 7.15
N THR A 355 20.05 -2.27 7.44
CA THR A 355 21.51 -2.25 7.62
C THR A 355 21.88 -2.00 9.06
N GLY A 356 22.96 -2.65 9.54
CA GLY A 356 23.65 -2.34 10.80
C GLY A 356 23.06 -2.95 12.07
N ASP A 357 23.99 -3.38 12.93
CA ASP A 357 23.95 -3.85 14.31
C ASP A 357 23.72 -5.32 14.57
N PHE A 358 24.82 -5.94 14.96
CA PHE A 358 25.08 -7.37 15.14
C PHE A 358 24.35 -8.06 16.32
N PHE A 359 23.55 -7.35 17.13
CA PHE A 359 23.08 -7.92 18.41
C PHE A 359 21.65 -8.47 18.45
N SER A 360 20.84 -8.33 17.39
CA SER A 360 19.51 -8.98 17.31
C SER A 360 18.96 -9.05 15.87
N VAL A 361 19.73 -9.63 14.96
CA VAL A 361 19.47 -9.58 13.50
C VAL A 361 18.24 -10.37 13.05
N ASN A 362 17.73 -11.29 13.86
CA ASN A 362 16.79 -12.32 13.39
C ASN A 362 15.35 -11.85 13.16
N ASN A 363 14.98 -10.62 13.57
CA ASN A 363 13.60 -10.13 13.42
C ASN A 363 13.49 -8.76 12.71
N ARG A 364 14.59 -8.26 12.14
CA ARG A 364 14.55 -6.94 11.45
C ARG A 364 14.14 -7.11 10.01
N SER A 365 13.23 -6.26 9.57
CA SER A 365 12.61 -6.36 8.26
C SER A 365 12.34 -4.99 7.67
N ALA A 366 12.34 -4.92 6.34
CA ALA A 366 11.71 -3.85 5.58
C ALA A 366 10.68 -4.51 4.64
N ILE A 367 9.41 -4.09 4.75
CA ILE A 367 8.29 -4.70 4.02
C ILE A 367 7.55 -3.61 3.26
N GLY A 368 7.39 -3.77 1.94
CA GLY A 368 6.59 -2.87 1.10
C GLY A 368 5.10 -3.18 1.25
N ASN A 369 4.32 -2.14 1.57
CA ASN A 369 2.87 -2.23 1.71
C ASN A 369 2.12 -1.52 0.59
N GLY A 370 2.67 -0.45 0.03
CA GLY A 370 2.05 0.33 -1.03
C GLY A 370 3.06 0.76 -2.09
N ILE A 371 2.61 0.78 -3.35
CA ILE A 371 3.39 1.25 -4.50
C ILE A 371 2.51 2.16 -5.37
N SER A 372 3.06 3.26 -5.85
CA SER A 372 2.36 4.20 -6.73
C SER A 372 3.30 4.73 -7.81
N VAL A 373 2.91 4.58 -9.06
CA VAL A 373 3.54 5.24 -10.21
C VAL A 373 2.94 6.62 -10.39
N THR A 374 3.77 7.64 -10.56
CA THR A 374 3.35 9.02 -10.76
C THR A 374 3.37 9.41 -12.23
N LYS A 375 2.66 10.51 -12.58
CA LYS A 375 2.60 11.03 -13.95
C LYS A 375 3.95 11.54 -14.46
N ASP A 376 4.84 11.99 -13.56
CA ASP A 376 6.20 12.43 -13.85
C ASP A 376 7.22 11.27 -13.86
N SER A 377 6.73 10.04 -14.07
CA SER A 377 7.57 8.84 -14.25
C SER A 377 8.46 8.52 -13.03
N ASN A 378 7.95 8.74 -11.84
CA ASN A 378 8.55 8.28 -10.60
C ASN A 378 7.73 7.16 -9.97
N LEU A 379 8.39 6.43 -9.08
CA LEU A 379 7.82 5.32 -8.33
C LEU A 379 8.00 5.60 -6.85
N PHE A 380 6.88 5.71 -6.12
CA PHE A 380 6.89 5.78 -4.66
C PHE A 380 6.52 4.43 -4.07
N ILE A 381 7.26 4.01 -3.06
CA ILE A 381 7.01 2.81 -2.29
C ILE A 381 6.99 3.17 -0.81
N THR A 382 5.98 2.73 -0.10
CA THR A 382 5.87 2.87 1.35
C THR A 382 5.76 1.52 2.02
N GLY A 383 6.13 1.49 3.29
CA GLY A 383 6.01 0.31 4.10
C GLY A 383 6.55 0.50 5.51
N SER A 384 6.77 -0.60 6.20
CA SER A 384 7.28 -0.60 7.56
C SER A 384 8.69 -1.17 7.63
N THR A 385 9.51 -0.58 8.52
CA THR A 385 10.82 -1.13 8.88
C THR A 385 10.97 -1.25 10.39
N THR A 386 11.66 -2.29 10.83
CA THR A 386 12.00 -2.51 12.24
C THR A 386 13.47 -2.21 12.54
N GLY A 387 14.18 -1.56 11.61
CA GLY A 387 15.59 -1.17 11.81
C GLY A 387 16.00 -0.03 10.89
N ASN A 388 17.28 0.33 10.95
CA ASN A 388 17.87 1.36 10.09
C ASN A 388 17.72 0.95 8.62
N LEU A 389 17.30 1.87 7.77
CA LEU A 389 17.08 1.61 6.37
C LEU A 389 17.74 2.70 5.53
N ASP A 390 18.55 2.29 4.54
CA ASP A 390 19.16 3.20 3.56
C ASP A 390 19.90 4.39 4.22
N GLY A 391 20.66 4.13 5.27
CA GLY A 391 21.39 5.16 6.02
C GLY A 391 20.53 6.05 6.91
N GLN A 392 19.20 5.86 6.92
CA GLN A 392 18.26 6.53 7.82
C GLN A 392 18.15 5.77 9.14
N SER A 393 18.18 6.51 10.26
CA SER A 393 18.12 5.92 11.60
C SER A 393 16.69 5.61 12.01
N HIS A 394 16.45 4.39 12.47
CA HIS A 394 15.20 3.99 13.11
C HIS A 394 15.01 4.70 14.45
N SER A 395 13.79 5.10 14.78
CA SER A 395 13.51 5.85 16.02
C SER A 395 13.74 5.05 17.30
N ASP A 396 13.65 3.71 17.23
CA ASP A 396 13.84 2.81 18.37
C ASP A 396 14.52 1.50 17.95
N VAL A 397 15.84 1.53 17.84
CA VAL A 397 16.65 0.37 17.44
C VAL A 397 16.75 -0.72 18.50
N LEU A 398 16.35 -0.44 19.74
CA LEU A 398 16.55 -1.36 20.87
C LEU A 398 15.32 -2.26 21.14
N SER A 399 14.11 -1.82 20.76
CA SER A 399 12.88 -2.56 21.10
C SER A 399 12.64 -3.81 20.21
N GLY A 400 13.26 -3.89 19.04
CA GLY A 400 13.12 -4.99 18.08
C GLY A 400 11.69 -5.19 17.50
N SER A 401 10.69 -4.57 18.10
CA SER A 401 9.26 -4.72 17.72
C SER A 401 8.60 -3.42 17.24
N ALA A 402 9.17 -2.25 17.56
CA ALA A 402 8.64 -0.99 17.07
C ALA A 402 8.86 -0.89 15.56
N LYS A 403 7.84 -0.40 14.83
CA LYS A 403 7.89 -0.20 13.39
C LYS A 403 7.92 1.29 13.08
N ASN A 404 8.78 1.68 12.15
CA ASN A 404 8.75 2.99 11.51
C ASN A 404 8.16 2.88 10.12
N LEU A 405 7.45 3.91 9.70
CA LEU A 405 7.11 4.16 8.31
C LEU A 405 8.38 4.47 7.53
N PHE A 406 8.53 3.91 6.35
CA PHE A 406 9.43 4.41 5.32
C PHE A 406 8.65 4.85 4.07
N LEU A 407 9.18 5.86 3.40
CA LEU A 407 8.82 6.22 2.03
C LEU A 407 10.10 6.27 1.21
N THR A 408 10.13 5.58 0.07
CA THR A 408 11.29 5.59 -0.84
C THR A 408 10.83 5.92 -2.25
N LYS A 409 11.67 6.68 -2.98
CA LYS A 409 11.45 7.09 -4.36
C LYS A 409 12.46 6.44 -5.29
N TYR A 410 11.96 5.91 -6.41
CA TYR A 410 12.75 5.38 -7.52
C TYR A 410 12.32 6.06 -8.83
N ASP A 411 13.18 6.03 -9.86
CA ASP A 411 12.71 6.21 -11.23
C ASP A 411 12.17 4.89 -11.79
N LEU A 412 11.58 4.93 -13.00
CA LEU A 412 10.99 3.74 -13.63
C LEU A 412 12.03 2.73 -14.14
N ASP A 413 13.33 3.08 -14.13
CA ASP A 413 14.45 2.17 -14.43
C ASP A 413 14.98 1.47 -13.17
N GLY A 414 14.38 1.76 -12.02
CA GLY A 414 14.71 1.14 -10.73
C GLY A 414 15.94 1.76 -10.07
N ASN A 415 16.32 3.00 -10.42
CA ASN A 415 17.35 3.73 -9.71
C ASN A 415 16.74 4.47 -8.53
N LYS A 416 17.20 4.15 -7.34
CA LYS A 416 16.74 4.77 -6.10
C LYS A 416 17.17 6.25 -6.06
N LYS A 417 16.26 7.13 -5.69
CA LYS A 417 16.50 8.56 -5.54
C LYS A 417 16.74 8.95 -4.09
N TRP A 418 15.87 8.52 -3.18
CA TRP A 418 15.97 8.78 -1.76
C TRP A 418 15.07 7.86 -0.94
N THR A 419 15.33 7.83 0.38
CA THR A 419 14.48 7.19 1.38
C THR A 419 14.31 8.12 2.57
N THR A 420 13.13 8.17 3.17
CA THR A 420 12.86 8.86 4.44
C THR A 420 12.17 7.90 5.41
N LEU A 421 12.44 8.08 6.70
CA LEU A 421 11.79 7.35 7.78
C LEU A 421 11.00 8.30 8.66
N SER A 422 9.84 7.83 9.13
CA SER A 422 9.03 8.50 10.14
C SER A 422 8.65 7.51 11.24
N GLY A 423 8.80 7.93 12.49
CA GLY A 423 8.45 7.13 13.64
C GLY A 423 8.78 7.83 14.94
N THR A 424 8.19 7.38 16.03
CA THR A 424 8.42 7.92 17.37
C THR A 424 8.91 6.80 18.30
N LYS A 425 9.96 7.06 19.05
CA LYS A 425 10.56 6.08 19.96
C LYS A 425 9.54 5.49 20.92
N GLY A 426 9.52 4.16 21.02
CA GLY A 426 8.67 3.40 21.93
C GLY A 426 7.24 3.18 21.43
N TYR A 427 6.92 3.60 20.19
CA TYR A 427 5.60 3.40 19.57
C TYR A 427 5.72 2.65 18.25
N THR A 428 4.63 2.03 17.83
CA THR A 428 4.57 1.30 16.57
C THR A 428 3.62 1.97 15.58
N ILE A 429 3.95 1.81 14.30
CA ILE A 429 3.17 2.33 13.17
C ILE A 429 2.89 1.16 12.23
N GLU A 430 1.63 0.98 11.85
CA GLU A 430 1.24 0.05 10.78
C GLU A 430 0.85 0.85 9.55
N ILE A 431 1.37 0.44 8.39
CA ILE A 431 1.20 1.12 7.12
C ILE A 431 0.22 0.32 6.27
N ASN A 432 -0.88 0.95 5.85
CA ASN A 432 -1.96 0.28 5.13
C ASN A 432 -2.24 0.85 3.74
N GLY A 433 -1.80 2.07 3.42
CA GLY A 433 -2.08 2.64 2.11
C GLY A 433 -1.12 3.74 1.68
N LEU A 434 -0.97 3.85 0.37
CA LEU A 434 -0.24 4.89 -0.35
C LEU A 434 -1.09 5.37 -1.52
N THR A 435 -1.16 6.68 -1.69
CA THR A 435 -1.67 7.31 -2.91
C THR A 435 -0.76 8.48 -3.29
N THR A 436 -0.82 8.90 -4.54
CA THR A 436 -0.19 10.14 -5.01
C THR A 436 -1.25 11.04 -5.61
N ASP A 437 -1.19 12.33 -5.34
CA ASP A 437 -2.12 13.30 -5.91
C ASP A 437 -1.75 13.67 -7.36
N SER A 438 -2.57 14.51 -7.99
CA SER A 438 -2.36 14.92 -9.40
C SER A 438 -1.09 15.75 -9.61
N THR A 439 -0.48 16.25 -8.53
CA THR A 439 0.77 17.01 -8.48
C THR A 439 1.96 16.15 -8.02
N ASN A 440 1.77 14.82 -7.93
CA ASN A 440 2.76 13.80 -7.59
C ASN A 440 3.26 13.82 -6.14
N HIS A 441 2.51 14.44 -5.19
CA HIS A 441 2.82 14.32 -3.77
C HIS A 441 2.30 12.99 -3.23
N PRO A 442 3.13 12.23 -2.51
CA PRO A 442 2.70 10.99 -1.87
C PRO A 442 2.01 11.25 -0.52
N TYR A 443 0.96 10.48 -0.28
CA TYR A 443 0.22 10.43 0.96
C TYR A 443 0.20 9.00 1.48
N VAL A 444 0.56 8.83 2.75
CA VAL A 444 0.59 7.54 3.42
C VAL A 444 -0.40 7.51 4.56
N THR A 445 -1.10 6.40 4.71
CA THR A 445 -2.03 6.16 5.82
C THR A 445 -1.80 4.84 6.50
N GLY A 446 -2.29 4.75 7.72
CA GLY A 446 -2.25 3.58 8.57
C GLY A 446 -2.74 3.93 9.97
N TYR A 447 -2.20 3.26 10.97
CA TYR A 447 -2.51 3.59 12.35
C TYR A 447 -1.27 3.55 13.24
N THR A 448 -1.33 4.28 14.33
CA THR A 448 -0.26 4.37 15.33
C THR A 448 -0.84 4.22 16.74
N ASN A 449 -0.03 3.71 17.66
CA ASN A 449 -0.35 3.68 19.08
C ASN A 449 0.36 4.78 19.89
N GLY A 450 0.86 5.82 19.21
CA GLY A 450 1.51 6.97 19.84
C GLY A 450 1.57 8.20 18.93
N PRO A 451 2.19 9.30 19.40
CA PRO A 451 2.37 10.51 18.61
C PRO A 451 3.22 10.26 17.37
N LEU A 452 3.02 11.06 16.31
CA LEU A 452 3.73 10.93 15.05
C LEU A 452 4.05 12.30 14.46
N ASN A 453 5.31 12.55 14.07
CA ASN A 453 5.77 13.78 13.41
C ASN A 453 5.36 15.07 14.15
N GLY A 454 5.27 15.05 15.47
CA GLY A 454 4.87 16.21 16.28
C GLY A 454 3.36 16.33 16.52
N GLU A 455 2.52 15.54 15.83
CA GLU A 455 1.09 15.47 16.12
C GLU A 455 0.84 14.65 17.39
N ALA A 456 -0.01 15.19 18.26
CA ALA A 456 -0.34 14.56 19.52
C ALA A 456 -1.27 13.35 19.35
N TYR A 457 -1.01 12.30 20.09
CA TYR A 457 -1.88 11.12 20.15
C TYR A 457 -3.16 11.44 20.93
N ILE A 458 -4.30 10.93 20.45
CA ILE A 458 -5.62 11.12 21.09
C ILE A 458 -5.87 9.96 22.04
N GLY A 459 -5.89 10.24 23.34
CA GLY A 459 -6.07 9.26 24.41
C GLY A 459 -4.76 8.86 25.09
N THR A 460 -4.75 7.67 25.72
CA THR A 460 -3.57 7.11 26.38
C THR A 460 -2.74 6.32 25.37
N PRO A 461 -1.49 6.72 25.10
CA PRO A 461 -0.62 6.00 24.18
C PRO A 461 -0.41 4.53 24.56
N LYS A 462 -0.19 3.66 23.57
CA LYS A 462 0.02 2.20 23.65
C LYS A 462 -1.23 1.36 23.95
N SER A 463 -2.36 1.98 24.31
CA SER A 463 -3.57 1.21 24.65
C SER A 463 -4.43 0.85 23.45
N LEU A 464 -4.55 1.75 22.48
CA LEU A 464 -5.45 1.64 21.34
C LEU A 464 -4.79 2.28 20.11
N SER A 465 -5.50 2.34 18.98
CA SER A 465 -4.97 2.85 17.73
C SER A 465 -5.67 4.13 17.29
N ASN A 466 -4.89 5.09 16.81
CA ASN A 466 -5.38 6.25 16.07
C ASN A 466 -4.95 6.12 14.61
N LEU A 467 -5.83 6.45 13.69
CA LEU A 467 -5.45 6.57 12.29
C LEU A 467 -4.46 7.74 12.12
N PHE A 468 -3.61 7.64 11.12
CA PHE A 468 -2.78 8.76 10.68
C PHE A 468 -2.85 8.94 9.16
N ILE A 469 -2.56 10.17 8.72
CA ILE A 469 -2.27 10.54 7.34
C ILE A 469 -1.02 11.40 7.36
N VAL A 470 -0.07 11.08 6.48
CA VAL A 470 1.16 11.86 6.29
C VAL A 470 1.26 12.24 4.82
N LYS A 471 1.45 13.52 4.53
CA LYS A 471 1.83 14.06 3.22
C LYS A 471 3.33 14.36 3.21
N PHE A 472 3.99 13.97 2.12
CA PHE A 472 5.40 14.26 1.89
C PHE A 472 5.61 15.12 0.65
#